data_52e66d0fca73bb61c773b91ba7cd8807
#
_entry.id   52e66d0fca73bb61c773b91ba7cd8807
#
_cell.length_a   1.000
_cell.length_b   1.000
_cell.length_c   1.000
_cell.angle_alpha   90.00
_cell.angle_beta   90.00
_cell.angle_gamma   90.00
#
_symmetry.space_group_name_H-M   'P 1'
#
loop_
_entity.id
_entity.type
_entity.pdbx_description
1 polymer ?
#
loop_
_entity_poly.entity_id
_entity_poly.type
_entity_poly.pdbx_seq_one_letter_code
_entity_poly.pdbx_strand_id
1 'polypeptide(L)'
;MRKYSLTALLLLIASAVFRILGIFFDGTVFYNVAFYVLLAVALVLELVQCHENSDCSPAIPRGDSFRLRLFALFAAVGMFIDFISSAVGVYKCCINRSDSVSRTALEILLCVFALLSCISMLSCAVSFSDGNAYDFRKVPVLNVMPLMWLLLKCIIGLTDVYGVGDVDFTVMYLAVMFGIGAFYSFAYESESDKGARAFSVFCFNSFSACAGMGALGRTVSVLHNKIAFTDENSIFILSLLLAGTFTYSLGRNALNDSFY
;
A
#
# COMPACT_ATOMS: atom_id res chain seq x y z
N MET A 1 8.36 12.44 -21.56
CA MET A 1 8.18 12.03 -20.17
C MET A 1 7.08 12.79 -19.41
N ARG A 2 7.09 14.12 -19.33
CA ARG A 2 6.07 14.87 -18.54
C ARG A 2 4.59 14.70 -18.98
N LYS A 3 4.31 14.35 -20.24
CA LYS A 3 2.92 14.31 -20.76
C LYS A 3 2.08 13.18 -20.14
N TYR A 4 2.58 11.96 -20.09
CA TYR A 4 1.83 10.81 -19.53
C TYR A 4 1.66 10.91 -18.02
N SER A 5 2.69 11.36 -17.31
CA SER A 5 2.62 11.57 -15.85
C SER A 5 1.57 12.62 -15.47
N LEU A 6 1.47 13.74 -16.21
CA LEU A 6 0.44 14.73 -15.96
C LEU A 6 -0.95 14.20 -16.28
N THR A 7 -1.10 13.45 -17.37
CA THR A 7 -2.39 12.86 -17.76
C THR A 7 -2.85 11.82 -16.74
N ALA A 8 -1.96 10.92 -16.30
CA ALA A 8 -2.28 9.95 -15.25
C ALA A 8 -2.68 10.62 -13.94
N LEU A 9 -1.97 11.68 -13.52
CA LEU A 9 -2.32 12.46 -12.35
C LEU A 9 -3.70 13.13 -12.48
N LEU A 10 -4.02 13.73 -13.62
CA LEU A 10 -5.33 14.35 -13.88
C LEU A 10 -6.45 13.31 -13.83
N LEU A 11 -6.23 12.12 -14.37
CA LEU A 11 -7.19 11.01 -14.31
C LEU A 11 -7.37 10.50 -12.88
N LEU A 12 -6.31 10.42 -12.06
CA LEU A 12 -6.42 10.09 -10.66
C LEU A 12 -7.22 11.15 -9.89
N ILE A 13 -6.99 12.42 -10.14
CA ILE A 13 -7.78 13.50 -9.53
C ILE A 13 -9.25 13.41 -9.97
N ALA A 14 -9.53 13.20 -11.25
CA ALA A 14 -10.89 13.01 -11.74
C ALA A 14 -11.56 11.79 -11.10
N SER A 15 -10.86 10.67 -11.01
CA SER A 15 -11.31 9.46 -10.31
C SER A 15 -11.67 9.77 -8.85
N ALA A 16 -10.82 10.51 -8.12
CA ALA A 16 -11.10 10.94 -6.75
C ALA A 16 -12.40 11.77 -6.65
N VAL A 17 -12.61 12.70 -7.57
CA VAL A 17 -13.85 13.50 -7.61
C VAL A 17 -15.07 12.60 -7.81
N PHE A 18 -15.02 11.67 -8.77
CA PHE A 18 -16.13 10.73 -8.98
C PHE A 18 -16.37 9.84 -7.76
N ARG A 19 -15.31 9.43 -7.04
CA ARG A 19 -15.46 8.69 -5.78
C ARG A 19 -16.19 9.51 -4.72
N ILE A 20 -15.81 10.77 -4.55
CA ILE A 20 -16.46 11.69 -3.61
C ILE A 20 -17.93 11.86 -3.98
N LEU A 21 -18.23 12.15 -5.25
CA LEU A 21 -19.60 12.29 -5.72
C LEU A 21 -20.42 11.01 -5.49
N GLY A 22 -19.83 9.83 -5.72
CA GLY A 22 -20.49 8.55 -5.45
C GLY A 22 -20.88 8.35 -3.99
N ILE A 23 -20.07 8.87 -3.06
CA ILE A 23 -20.41 8.82 -1.61
C ILE A 23 -21.54 9.78 -1.27
N PHE A 24 -21.53 10.99 -1.82
CA PHE A 24 -22.58 12.01 -1.57
C PHE A 24 -23.94 11.66 -2.19
N PHE A 25 -23.94 11.06 -3.37
CA PHE A 25 -25.16 10.70 -4.11
C PHE A 25 -25.57 9.23 -3.93
N ASP A 26 -25.26 8.64 -2.77
CA ASP A 26 -25.64 7.28 -2.37
C ASP A 26 -25.36 6.19 -3.42
N GLY A 27 -24.15 6.23 -3.98
CA GLY A 27 -23.62 5.13 -4.77
C GLY A 27 -24.35 4.89 -6.10
N THR A 28 -24.81 5.96 -6.78
CA THR A 28 -25.34 5.78 -8.14
C THR A 28 -24.31 5.03 -8.99
N VAL A 29 -24.74 3.96 -9.65
CA VAL A 29 -23.89 3.08 -10.46
C VAL A 29 -22.98 3.85 -11.42
N PHE A 30 -23.48 4.97 -11.95
CA PHE A 30 -22.72 5.84 -12.85
C PHE A 30 -21.41 6.37 -12.22
N TYR A 31 -21.45 6.89 -10.99
CA TYR A 31 -20.25 7.46 -10.34
C TYR A 31 -19.23 6.38 -10.01
N ASN A 32 -19.68 5.22 -9.57
CA ASN A 32 -18.82 4.09 -9.26
C ASN A 32 -18.14 3.52 -10.53
N VAL A 33 -18.90 3.37 -11.63
CA VAL A 33 -18.34 2.92 -12.91
C VAL A 33 -17.35 3.95 -13.45
N ALA A 34 -17.69 5.25 -13.44
CA ALA A 34 -16.76 6.30 -13.87
C ALA A 34 -15.47 6.32 -13.03
N PHE A 35 -15.58 6.15 -11.72
CA PHE A 35 -14.44 6.02 -10.82
C PHE A 35 -13.51 4.87 -11.24
N TYR A 36 -14.04 3.66 -11.42
CA TYR A 36 -13.23 2.49 -11.77
C TYR A 36 -12.60 2.61 -13.17
N VAL A 37 -13.35 3.12 -14.15
CA VAL A 37 -12.83 3.31 -15.51
C VAL A 37 -11.66 4.31 -15.50
N LEU A 38 -11.81 5.45 -14.82
CA LEU A 38 -10.75 6.45 -14.74
C LEU A 38 -9.53 5.95 -13.98
N LEU A 39 -9.74 5.22 -12.88
CA LEU A 39 -8.66 4.59 -12.11
C LEU A 39 -7.91 3.57 -12.98
N ALA A 40 -8.63 2.68 -13.68
CA ALA A 40 -8.02 1.68 -14.55
C ALA A 40 -7.21 2.32 -15.68
N VAL A 41 -7.74 3.36 -16.35
CA VAL A 41 -7.03 4.09 -17.39
C VAL A 41 -5.77 4.77 -16.84
N ALA A 42 -5.85 5.38 -15.65
CA ALA A 42 -4.69 6.00 -15.00
C ALA A 42 -3.58 4.97 -14.72
N LEU A 43 -3.94 3.78 -14.18
CA LEU A 43 -2.99 2.70 -13.92
C LEU A 43 -2.36 2.13 -15.20
N VAL A 44 -3.15 1.99 -16.28
CA VAL A 44 -2.62 1.55 -17.58
C VAL A 44 -1.64 2.57 -18.15
N LEU A 45 -1.94 3.87 -18.08
CA LEU A 45 -1.01 4.92 -18.50
C LEU A 45 0.28 4.92 -17.69
N GLU A 46 0.19 4.64 -16.40
CA GLU A 46 1.36 4.52 -15.54
C GLU A 46 2.21 3.30 -15.90
N LEU A 47 1.58 2.17 -16.21
CA LEU A 47 2.27 0.97 -16.69
C LEU A 47 3.01 1.25 -18.01
N VAL A 48 2.35 1.89 -18.97
CA VAL A 48 2.97 2.29 -20.25
C VAL A 48 4.15 3.23 -20.01
N GLN A 49 3.99 4.21 -19.15
CA GLN A 49 5.07 5.15 -18.79
C GLN A 49 6.28 4.44 -18.16
N CYS A 50 6.05 3.50 -17.24
CA CYS A 50 7.12 2.73 -16.62
C CYS A 50 7.83 1.83 -17.65
N HIS A 51 7.08 1.26 -18.60
CA HIS A 51 7.64 0.44 -19.67
C HIS A 51 8.50 1.25 -20.65
N GLU A 52 8.04 2.43 -21.05
CA GLU A 52 8.80 3.34 -21.92
C GLU A 52 10.06 3.89 -21.23
N ASN A 53 10.05 4.04 -19.91
CA ASN A 53 11.16 4.51 -19.09
C ASN A 53 12.01 3.33 -18.55
N SER A 54 12.35 2.37 -19.38
CA SER A 54 13.10 1.16 -19.00
C SER A 54 14.49 1.42 -18.37
N ASP A 55 14.99 2.65 -18.41
CA ASP A 55 16.27 3.05 -17.79
C ASP A 55 16.14 3.52 -16.33
N CYS A 56 15.16 2.97 -15.58
CA CYS A 56 15.00 3.27 -14.18
C CYS A 56 16.24 2.89 -13.34
N SER A 57 16.69 3.81 -12.50
CA SER A 57 17.72 3.55 -11.50
C SER A 57 17.22 2.62 -10.39
N PRO A 58 18.11 2.00 -9.59
CA PRO A 58 17.68 1.29 -8.39
C PRO A 58 16.82 2.18 -7.49
N ALA A 59 15.70 1.66 -6.99
CA ALA A 59 14.77 2.43 -6.17
C ALA A 59 15.38 2.84 -4.83
N ILE A 60 16.39 2.11 -4.37
CA ILE A 60 17.10 2.36 -3.12
C ILE A 60 18.40 3.10 -3.42
N PRO A 61 18.50 4.37 -3.03
CA PRO A 61 19.71 5.16 -3.25
C PRO A 61 20.87 4.64 -2.39
N ARG A 62 22.09 4.77 -2.94
CA ARG A 62 23.35 4.46 -2.23
C ARG A 62 23.80 5.65 -1.37
N GLY A 63 22.97 6.13 -0.47
CA GLY A 63 23.34 7.26 0.36
C GLY A 63 22.29 7.66 1.38
N ASP A 64 22.64 8.64 2.21
CA ASP A 64 21.71 9.19 3.19
C ASP A 64 20.54 9.86 2.49
N SER A 65 19.33 9.47 2.86
CA SER A 65 18.09 10.03 2.33
C SER A 65 17.12 10.32 3.46
N PHE A 66 17.14 11.56 3.96
CA PHE A 66 16.21 12.03 4.97
C PHE A 66 14.74 11.75 4.59
N ARG A 67 14.40 11.90 3.30
CA ARG A 67 13.07 11.63 2.80
C ARG A 67 12.67 10.16 2.98
N LEU A 68 13.50 9.22 2.53
CA LEU A 68 13.23 7.79 2.66
C LEU A 68 13.16 7.36 4.12
N ARG A 69 14.05 7.90 4.97
CA ARG A 69 14.00 7.70 6.41
C ARG A 69 12.66 8.11 6.99
N LEU A 70 12.17 9.32 6.68
CA LEU A 70 10.90 9.83 7.19
C LEU A 70 9.72 8.95 6.73
N PHE A 71 9.68 8.58 5.46
CA PHE A 71 8.60 7.74 4.94
C PHE A 71 8.68 6.29 5.41
N ALA A 72 9.86 5.74 5.65
CA ALA A 72 10.01 4.44 6.30
C ALA A 72 9.49 4.48 7.75
N LEU A 73 9.70 5.58 8.48
CA LEU A 73 9.09 5.78 9.80
C LEU A 73 7.56 5.85 9.72
N PHE A 74 7.00 6.55 8.73
CA PHE A 74 5.54 6.58 8.54
C PHE A 74 4.99 5.18 8.24
N ALA A 75 5.67 4.39 7.40
CA ALA A 75 5.28 3.01 7.14
C ALA A 75 5.35 2.16 8.42
N ALA A 76 6.40 2.32 9.23
CA ALA A 76 6.53 1.62 10.51
C ALA A 76 5.38 1.98 11.47
N VAL A 77 5.01 3.26 11.57
CA VAL A 77 3.87 3.71 12.37
C VAL A 77 2.56 3.10 11.86
N GLY A 78 2.35 3.06 10.54
CA GLY A 78 1.18 2.41 9.96
C GLY A 78 1.08 0.93 10.34
N MET A 79 2.17 0.18 10.19
CA MET A 79 2.22 -1.24 10.55
C MET A 79 2.05 -1.46 12.06
N PHE A 80 2.55 -0.55 12.90
CA PHE A 80 2.34 -0.60 14.34
C PHE A 80 0.87 -0.35 14.74
N ILE A 81 0.20 0.58 14.07
CA ILE A 81 -1.23 0.82 14.26
C ILE A 81 -2.04 -0.43 13.89
N ASP A 82 -1.71 -1.09 12.78
CA ASP A 82 -2.37 -2.33 12.37
C ASP A 82 -2.06 -3.48 13.33
N PHE A 83 -0.84 -3.55 13.88
CA PHE A 83 -0.50 -4.49 14.95
C PHE A 83 -1.41 -4.33 16.17
N ILE A 84 -1.63 -3.10 16.64
CA ILE A 84 -2.53 -2.82 17.78
C ILE A 84 -3.95 -3.27 17.43
N SER A 85 -4.44 -2.93 16.23
CA SER A 85 -5.77 -3.32 15.77
C SER A 85 -5.93 -4.85 15.73
N SER A 86 -4.94 -5.56 15.19
CA SER A 86 -4.93 -7.02 15.13
C SER A 86 -4.85 -7.65 16.52
N ALA A 87 -4.09 -7.07 17.45
CA ALA A 87 -4.04 -7.52 18.84
C ALA A 87 -5.40 -7.41 19.56
N VAL A 88 -6.15 -6.33 19.28
CA VAL A 88 -7.53 -6.18 19.76
C VAL A 88 -8.44 -7.22 19.12
N GLY A 89 -8.26 -7.53 17.83
CA GLY A 89 -8.96 -8.60 17.12
C GLY A 89 -8.74 -9.96 17.78
N VAL A 90 -7.48 -10.33 18.04
CA VAL A 90 -7.13 -11.58 18.78
C VAL A 90 -7.81 -11.62 20.14
N TYR A 91 -7.79 -10.52 20.91
CA TYR A 91 -8.44 -10.45 22.22
C TYR A 91 -9.95 -10.70 22.11
N LYS A 92 -10.63 -10.09 21.13
CA LYS A 92 -12.06 -10.33 20.86
C LYS A 92 -12.35 -11.79 20.50
N CYS A 93 -11.54 -12.41 19.62
CA CYS A 93 -11.69 -13.83 19.26
C CYS A 93 -11.52 -14.75 20.48
N CYS A 94 -10.58 -14.45 21.37
CA CYS A 94 -10.38 -15.24 22.59
C CYS A 94 -11.55 -15.17 23.58
N ILE A 95 -12.24 -14.03 23.66
CA ILE A 95 -13.40 -13.86 24.55
C ILE A 95 -14.66 -14.46 23.93
N ASN A 96 -14.88 -14.23 22.64
CA ASN A 96 -16.11 -14.64 21.94
C ASN A 96 -16.04 -16.09 21.47
N ARG A 97 -15.73 -17.04 22.21
CA ARG A 97 -15.64 -18.52 21.96
C ARG A 97 -16.40 -19.09 20.73
N SER A 98 -17.04 -18.25 19.92
CA SER A 98 -17.82 -18.58 18.71
C SER A 98 -16.96 -18.63 17.45
N ASP A 99 -15.75 -18.09 17.46
CA ASP A 99 -14.89 -18.03 16.28
C ASP A 99 -14.13 -19.36 16.10
N SER A 100 -13.98 -19.75 14.82
CA SER A 100 -13.25 -20.98 14.51
C SER A 100 -11.78 -20.86 14.93
N VAL A 101 -11.19 -21.96 15.39
CA VAL A 101 -9.77 -22.02 15.78
C VAL A 101 -8.85 -21.53 14.64
N SER A 102 -9.23 -21.79 13.39
CA SER A 102 -8.49 -21.34 12.21
C SER A 102 -8.47 -19.81 12.08
N ARG A 103 -9.59 -19.12 12.37
CA ARG A 103 -9.65 -17.65 12.34
C ARG A 103 -8.76 -17.02 13.41
N THR A 104 -8.85 -17.53 14.63
CA THR A 104 -7.99 -17.07 15.73
C THR A 104 -6.50 -17.25 15.41
N ALA A 105 -6.13 -18.37 14.79
CA ALA A 105 -4.75 -18.60 14.36
C ALA A 105 -4.28 -17.62 13.29
N LEU A 106 -5.13 -17.29 12.31
CA LEU A 106 -4.82 -16.28 11.28
C LEU A 106 -4.65 -14.88 11.87
N GLU A 107 -5.50 -14.48 12.82
CA GLU A 107 -5.38 -13.19 13.51
C GLU A 107 -4.10 -13.11 14.35
N ILE A 108 -3.70 -14.19 15.02
CA ILE A 108 -2.43 -14.24 15.75
C ILE A 108 -1.24 -14.11 14.79
N LEU A 109 -1.26 -14.82 13.66
CA LEU A 109 -0.20 -14.71 12.64
C LEU A 109 -0.13 -13.30 12.07
N LEU A 110 -1.28 -12.68 11.80
CA LEU A 110 -1.35 -11.31 11.32
C LEU A 110 -0.72 -10.33 12.30
N CYS A 111 -1.05 -10.46 13.59
CA CYS A 111 -0.48 -9.66 14.66
C CYS A 111 1.06 -9.78 14.70
N VAL A 112 1.59 -11.00 14.61
CA VAL A 112 3.04 -11.25 14.57
C VAL A 112 3.69 -10.63 13.34
N PHE A 113 3.12 -10.83 12.15
CA PHE A 113 3.70 -10.27 10.93
C PHE A 113 3.58 -8.76 10.84
N ALA A 114 2.53 -8.14 11.37
CA ALA A 114 2.42 -6.69 11.48
C ALA A 114 3.55 -6.11 12.37
N LEU A 115 3.83 -6.73 13.51
CA LEU A 115 4.93 -6.33 14.40
C LEU A 115 6.30 -6.50 13.73
N LEU A 116 6.55 -7.64 13.09
CA LEU A 116 7.81 -7.89 12.38
C LEU A 116 8.00 -6.93 11.20
N SER A 117 6.91 -6.57 10.52
CA SER A 117 6.93 -5.57 9.45
C SER A 117 7.26 -4.18 9.98
N CYS A 118 6.73 -3.80 11.13
CA CYS A 118 7.10 -2.56 11.81
C CYS A 118 8.61 -2.54 12.13
N ILE A 119 9.15 -3.61 12.69
CA ILE A 119 10.59 -3.74 12.98
C ILE A 119 11.43 -3.66 11.70
N SER A 120 10.97 -4.28 10.61
CA SER A 120 11.61 -4.20 9.30
C SER A 120 11.72 -2.75 8.81
N MET A 121 10.61 -1.99 8.86
CA MET A 121 10.60 -0.60 8.42
C MET A 121 11.42 0.32 9.33
N LEU A 122 11.45 0.06 10.64
CA LEU A 122 12.34 0.78 11.56
C LEU A 122 13.81 0.50 11.24
N SER A 123 14.18 -0.75 10.98
CA SER A 123 15.55 -1.11 10.57
C SER A 123 15.96 -0.42 9.27
N CYS A 124 15.03 -0.34 8.31
CA CYS A 124 15.20 0.39 7.06
C CYS A 124 15.43 1.90 7.32
N ALA A 125 14.62 2.51 8.19
CA ALA A 125 14.73 3.92 8.55
C ALA A 125 16.08 4.25 9.22
N VAL A 126 16.58 3.37 10.09
CA VAL A 126 17.89 3.52 10.74
C VAL A 126 19.02 3.42 9.71
N SER A 127 18.95 2.45 8.79
CA SER A 127 19.97 2.27 7.75
C SER A 127 20.08 3.50 6.83
N PHE A 128 18.98 4.16 6.50
CA PHE A 128 18.98 5.42 5.75
C PHE A 128 19.54 6.61 6.55
N SER A 129 19.70 6.49 7.87
CA SER A 129 20.28 7.52 8.74
C SER A 129 21.80 7.48 8.78
N ASP A 130 22.40 6.30 8.64
CA ASP A 130 23.82 6.08 8.87
C ASP A 130 24.68 6.29 7.62
N GLY A 131 24.09 6.74 6.51
CA GLY A 131 24.78 6.91 5.21
C GLY A 131 25.25 5.58 4.60
N ASN A 132 24.95 4.46 5.26
CA ASN A 132 25.25 3.13 4.76
C ASN A 132 24.13 2.69 3.82
N ALA A 133 24.50 2.12 2.68
CA ALA A 133 23.53 1.47 1.83
C ALA A 133 22.80 0.39 2.63
N TYR A 134 21.44 0.38 2.56
CA TYR A 134 20.66 -0.66 3.20
C TYR A 134 21.08 -2.01 2.61
N ASP A 135 21.67 -2.85 3.43
CA ASP A 135 22.17 -4.14 2.99
C ASP A 135 21.10 -5.21 3.21
N PHE A 136 20.31 -5.43 2.17
CA PHE A 136 19.27 -6.48 2.16
C PHE A 136 19.81 -7.88 2.50
N ARG A 137 21.11 -8.11 2.27
CA ARG A 137 21.74 -9.39 2.54
C ARG A 137 21.93 -9.66 4.03
N LYS A 138 21.98 -8.61 4.87
CA LYS A 138 22.17 -8.78 6.31
C LYS A 138 20.93 -9.31 7.03
N VAL A 139 19.73 -8.96 6.56
CA VAL A 139 18.48 -9.35 7.23
C VAL A 139 17.39 -9.69 6.19
N PRO A 140 17.60 -10.68 5.32
CA PRO A 140 16.69 -10.98 4.22
C PRO A 140 15.28 -11.38 4.70
N VAL A 141 15.18 -12.03 5.85
CA VAL A 141 13.90 -12.47 6.41
C VAL A 141 13.03 -11.28 6.82
N LEU A 142 13.62 -10.24 7.40
CA LEU A 142 12.85 -9.05 7.82
C LEU A 142 12.27 -8.29 6.62
N ASN A 143 12.98 -8.28 5.48
CA ASN A 143 12.49 -7.57 4.28
C ASN A 143 11.25 -8.22 3.65
N VAL A 144 11.03 -9.51 3.93
CA VAL A 144 9.85 -10.24 3.46
C VAL A 144 8.64 -10.03 4.37
N MET A 145 8.82 -9.54 5.60
CA MET A 145 7.72 -9.43 6.56
C MET A 145 6.58 -8.50 6.13
N PRO A 146 6.81 -7.32 5.53
CA PRO A 146 5.73 -6.48 4.98
C PRO A 146 4.92 -7.19 3.89
N LEU A 147 5.57 -8.01 3.07
CA LEU A 147 4.90 -8.85 2.08
C LEU A 147 3.99 -9.89 2.75
N MET A 148 4.49 -10.59 3.77
CA MET A 148 3.72 -11.60 4.50
C MET A 148 2.53 -11.00 5.24
N TRP A 149 2.69 -9.81 5.81
CA TRP A 149 1.61 -9.05 6.42
C TRP A 149 0.48 -8.77 5.42
N LEU A 150 0.79 -8.28 4.20
CA LEU A 150 -0.20 -8.02 3.17
C LEU A 150 -0.85 -9.30 2.63
N LEU A 151 -0.07 -10.37 2.45
CA LEU A 151 -0.61 -11.67 2.03
C LEU A 151 -1.64 -12.21 3.02
N LEU A 152 -1.37 -12.12 4.32
CA LEU A 152 -2.32 -12.53 5.34
C LEU A 152 -3.57 -11.66 5.36
N LYS A 153 -3.42 -10.34 5.23
CA LYS A 153 -4.58 -9.45 5.08
C LYS A 153 -5.42 -9.81 3.86
N CYS A 154 -4.78 -10.15 2.75
CA CYS A 154 -5.49 -10.63 1.56
C CYS A 154 -6.27 -11.92 1.84
N ILE A 155 -5.66 -12.91 2.49
CA ILE A 155 -6.30 -14.19 2.82
C ILE A 155 -7.50 -13.98 3.76
N ILE A 156 -7.31 -13.23 4.85
CA ILE A 156 -8.38 -12.95 5.81
C ILE A 156 -9.54 -12.25 5.11
N GLY A 157 -9.25 -11.24 4.32
CA GLY A 157 -10.30 -10.53 3.63
C GLY A 157 -11.03 -11.35 2.56
N LEU A 158 -10.37 -12.28 1.86
CA LEU A 158 -11.03 -13.20 0.94
C LEU A 158 -11.93 -14.20 1.68
N THR A 159 -11.68 -14.48 2.95
CA THR A 159 -12.58 -15.32 3.76
C THR A 159 -13.79 -14.56 4.28
N ASP A 160 -13.71 -13.25 4.40
CA ASP A 160 -14.81 -12.38 4.83
C ASP A 160 -15.67 -11.97 3.61
N VAL A 161 -16.44 -12.92 3.08
CA VAL A 161 -17.23 -12.83 1.83
C VAL A 161 -18.26 -11.67 1.81
N TYR A 162 -18.50 -11.02 2.93
CA TYR A 162 -19.55 -10.00 3.09
C TYR A 162 -19.27 -8.63 2.46
N GLY A 163 -18.04 -8.41 1.96
CA GLY A 163 -17.65 -7.12 1.39
C GLY A 163 -17.62 -7.04 -0.14
N VAL A 164 -17.96 -8.13 -0.83
CA VAL A 164 -17.93 -8.16 -2.30
C VAL A 164 -19.08 -7.32 -2.85
N GLY A 165 -18.75 -6.13 -3.33
CA GLY A 165 -19.74 -5.14 -3.85
C GLY A 165 -19.54 -3.74 -3.29
N ASP A 166 -18.82 -3.58 -2.18
CA ASP A 166 -18.42 -2.27 -1.67
C ASP A 166 -17.20 -1.72 -2.43
N VAL A 167 -17.33 -0.48 -2.88
CA VAL A 167 -16.25 0.20 -3.64
C VAL A 167 -14.99 0.38 -2.80
N ASP A 168 -15.14 0.70 -1.51
CA ASP A 168 -14.00 0.87 -0.61
C ASP A 168 -13.23 -0.43 -0.40
N PHE A 169 -13.96 -1.53 -0.30
CA PHE A 169 -13.42 -2.86 -0.20
C PHE A 169 -12.60 -3.23 -1.47
N THR A 170 -13.16 -3.00 -2.64
CA THR A 170 -12.48 -3.28 -3.91
C THR A 170 -11.19 -2.48 -4.06
N VAL A 171 -11.21 -1.17 -3.72
CA VAL A 171 -10.01 -0.31 -3.79
C VAL A 171 -8.95 -0.74 -2.76
N MET A 172 -9.38 -1.13 -1.57
CA MET A 172 -8.50 -1.68 -0.54
C MET A 172 -7.78 -2.96 -1.03
N TYR A 173 -8.52 -3.87 -1.70
CA TYR A 173 -7.92 -5.07 -2.28
C TYR A 173 -6.97 -4.79 -3.42
N LEU A 174 -7.29 -3.85 -4.30
CA LEU A 174 -6.35 -3.39 -5.33
C LEU A 174 -5.08 -2.83 -4.70
N ALA A 175 -5.20 -2.03 -3.64
CA ALA A 175 -4.04 -1.54 -2.90
C ALA A 175 -3.22 -2.70 -2.32
N VAL A 176 -3.85 -3.69 -1.69
CA VAL A 176 -3.15 -4.87 -1.15
C VAL A 176 -2.42 -5.64 -2.25
N MET A 177 -3.04 -5.89 -3.40
CA MET A 177 -2.43 -6.60 -4.53
C MET A 177 -1.20 -5.87 -5.08
N PHE A 178 -1.31 -4.56 -5.31
CA PHE A 178 -0.14 -3.76 -5.72
C PHE A 178 0.91 -3.65 -4.62
N GLY A 179 0.48 -3.61 -3.35
CA GLY A 179 1.36 -3.61 -2.19
C GLY A 179 2.18 -4.90 -2.09
N ILE A 180 1.58 -6.06 -2.36
CA ILE A 180 2.29 -7.34 -2.46
C ILE A 180 3.38 -7.25 -3.52
N GLY A 181 3.07 -6.76 -4.73
CA GLY A 181 4.07 -6.55 -5.79
C GLY A 181 5.15 -5.55 -5.39
N ALA A 182 4.78 -4.47 -4.71
CA ALA A 182 5.71 -3.43 -4.24
C ALA A 182 6.69 -3.98 -3.18
N PHE A 183 6.21 -4.64 -2.15
CA PHE A 183 7.08 -5.21 -1.11
C PHE A 183 7.84 -6.45 -1.56
N TYR A 184 7.30 -7.22 -2.51
CA TYR A 184 8.07 -8.26 -3.19
C TYR A 184 9.27 -7.65 -3.93
N SER A 185 9.03 -6.61 -4.72
CA SER A 185 10.09 -5.89 -5.44
C SER A 185 11.10 -5.25 -4.50
N PHE A 186 10.64 -4.69 -3.37
CA PHE A 186 11.49 -4.14 -2.33
C PHE A 186 12.39 -5.22 -1.69
N ALA A 187 11.84 -6.41 -1.41
CA ALA A 187 12.59 -7.51 -0.79
C ALA A 187 13.61 -8.18 -1.73
N TYR A 188 13.31 -8.20 -3.02
CA TYR A 188 14.08 -8.90 -4.04
C TYR A 188 14.64 -7.96 -5.11
N GLU A 189 14.98 -6.72 -4.77
CA GLU A 189 15.51 -5.76 -5.73
C GLU A 189 16.71 -6.33 -6.49
N SER A 190 16.49 -6.68 -7.75
CA SER A 190 17.51 -7.21 -8.64
C SER A 190 18.21 -6.06 -9.36
N GLU A 191 19.52 -5.93 -9.17
CA GLU A 191 20.33 -4.91 -9.83
C GLU A 191 20.43 -5.11 -11.35
N SER A 192 20.06 -6.27 -11.88
CA SER A 192 20.45 -6.68 -13.24
C SER A 192 19.36 -6.58 -14.29
N ASP A 193 18.06 -6.61 -13.97
CA ASP A 193 17.00 -6.66 -14.96
C ASP A 193 16.21 -5.35 -15.06
N LYS A 194 16.32 -4.68 -16.22
CA LYS A 194 15.61 -3.42 -16.51
C LYS A 194 14.08 -3.57 -16.49
N GLY A 195 13.57 -4.70 -16.98
CA GLY A 195 12.14 -4.98 -17.00
C GLY A 195 11.58 -5.16 -15.58
N ALA A 196 12.31 -5.82 -14.71
CA ALA A 196 11.93 -5.99 -13.30
C ALA A 196 11.87 -4.64 -12.58
N ARG A 197 12.78 -3.70 -12.85
CA ARG A 197 12.76 -2.35 -12.27
C ARG A 197 11.56 -1.54 -12.71
N ALA A 198 11.22 -1.56 -13.99
CA ALA A 198 10.04 -0.88 -14.50
C ALA A 198 8.76 -1.39 -13.84
N PHE A 199 8.64 -2.71 -13.67
CA PHE A 199 7.53 -3.33 -12.95
C PHE A 199 7.52 -2.94 -11.46
N SER A 200 8.68 -2.88 -10.81
CA SER A 200 8.79 -2.43 -9.42
C SER A 200 8.28 -1.02 -9.23
N VAL A 201 8.70 -0.08 -10.10
CA VAL A 201 8.25 1.32 -10.06
C VAL A 201 6.75 1.41 -10.28
N PHE A 202 6.20 0.65 -11.22
CA PHE A 202 4.76 0.57 -11.45
C PHE A 202 4.03 0.09 -10.19
N CYS A 203 4.49 -1.00 -9.53
CA CYS A 203 3.89 -1.50 -8.30
C CYS A 203 3.97 -0.47 -7.15
N PHE A 204 5.10 0.22 -6.99
CA PHE A 204 5.26 1.25 -5.95
C PHE A 204 4.25 2.38 -6.11
N ASN A 205 4.11 2.92 -7.32
CA ASN A 205 3.23 4.03 -7.60
C ASN A 205 1.75 3.60 -7.55
N SER A 206 1.41 2.46 -8.14
CA SER A 206 0.04 1.92 -8.14
C SER A 206 -0.45 1.60 -6.73
N PHE A 207 0.40 1.02 -5.89
CA PHE A 207 0.09 0.79 -4.48
C PHE A 207 -0.23 2.11 -3.76
N SER A 208 0.65 3.11 -3.92
CA SER A 208 0.44 4.42 -3.30
C SER A 208 -0.85 5.10 -3.79
N ALA A 209 -1.12 5.05 -5.09
CA ALA A 209 -2.32 5.63 -5.68
C ALA A 209 -3.59 4.96 -5.15
N CYS A 210 -3.65 3.62 -5.15
CA CYS A 210 -4.80 2.88 -4.64
C CYS A 210 -5.00 3.07 -3.14
N ALA A 211 -3.92 3.06 -2.34
CA ALA A 211 -3.98 3.33 -0.91
C ALA A 211 -4.48 4.75 -0.61
N GLY A 212 -4.04 5.75 -1.40
CA GLY A 212 -4.52 7.13 -1.32
C GLY A 212 -6.00 7.26 -1.66
N MET A 213 -6.46 6.58 -2.71
CA MET A 213 -7.88 6.56 -3.09
C MET A 213 -8.76 5.88 -2.03
N GLY A 214 -8.32 4.77 -1.47
CA GLY A 214 -9.00 4.09 -0.37
C GLY A 214 -9.11 4.98 0.87
N ALA A 215 -8.02 5.63 1.25
CA ALA A 215 -8.00 6.55 2.39
C ALA A 215 -8.90 7.77 2.18
N LEU A 216 -8.91 8.35 0.97
CA LEU A 216 -9.80 9.45 0.63
C LEU A 216 -11.27 9.03 0.70
N GLY A 217 -11.65 7.91 0.08
CA GLY A 217 -13.01 7.39 0.13
C GLY A 217 -13.47 7.15 1.57
N ARG A 218 -12.62 6.51 2.37
CA ARG A 218 -12.93 6.21 3.77
C ARG A 218 -13.06 7.48 4.62
N THR A 219 -12.16 8.45 4.44
CA THR A 219 -12.22 9.74 5.16
C THR A 219 -13.52 10.47 4.86
N VAL A 220 -13.93 10.53 3.59
CA VAL A 220 -15.20 11.17 3.21
C VAL A 220 -16.40 10.41 3.80
N SER A 221 -16.37 9.07 3.79
CA SER A 221 -17.43 8.24 4.39
C SER A 221 -17.56 8.45 5.90
N VAL A 222 -16.43 8.60 6.60
CA VAL A 222 -16.41 8.92 8.03
C VAL A 222 -16.97 10.34 8.29
N LEU A 223 -16.54 11.33 7.52
CA LEU A 223 -17.02 12.70 7.64
C LEU A 223 -18.52 12.82 7.34
N HIS A 224 -19.05 11.96 6.48
CA HIS A 224 -20.48 11.90 6.19
C HIS A 224 -21.28 11.03 7.20
N ASN A 225 -20.67 10.64 8.30
CA ASN A 225 -21.26 9.80 9.36
C ASN A 225 -21.80 8.43 8.89
N LYS A 226 -21.33 7.93 7.74
CA LYS A 226 -21.72 6.61 7.23
C LYS A 226 -20.99 5.47 7.95
N ILE A 227 -19.80 5.73 8.46
CA ILE A 227 -18.88 4.72 9.03
C ILE A 227 -18.16 5.31 10.24
N ALA A 228 -17.86 4.48 11.25
CA ALA A 228 -17.06 4.89 12.40
C ALA A 228 -15.56 4.91 12.03
N PHE A 229 -14.83 5.90 12.53
CA PHE A 229 -13.37 5.97 12.35
C PHE A 229 -12.64 4.78 13.01
N THR A 230 -13.20 4.23 14.06
CA THR A 230 -12.64 3.08 14.81
C THR A 230 -12.92 1.73 14.17
N ASP A 231 -13.55 1.70 12.99
CA ASP A 231 -13.75 0.48 12.23
C ASP A 231 -12.40 -0.11 11.76
N GLU A 232 -12.25 -1.42 11.85
CA GLU A 232 -11.01 -2.14 11.55
C GLU A 232 -10.51 -1.88 10.12
N ASN A 233 -11.42 -1.76 9.15
CA ASN A 233 -11.08 -1.41 7.77
C ASN A 233 -10.56 0.03 7.64
N SER A 234 -11.07 0.98 8.44
CA SER A 234 -10.57 2.36 8.45
C SER A 234 -9.14 2.42 8.97
N ILE A 235 -8.85 1.66 10.03
CA ILE A 235 -7.51 1.55 10.60
C ILE A 235 -6.54 0.91 9.59
N PHE A 236 -6.96 -0.16 8.93
CA PHE A 236 -6.14 -0.84 7.94
C PHE A 236 -5.85 0.04 6.71
N ILE A 237 -6.84 0.77 6.18
CA ILE A 237 -6.64 1.73 5.08
C ILE A 237 -5.65 2.83 5.46
N LEU A 238 -5.70 3.33 6.71
CA LEU A 238 -4.72 4.29 7.20
C LEU A 238 -3.31 3.69 7.20
N SER A 239 -3.18 2.44 7.63
CA SER A 239 -1.90 1.72 7.61
C SER A 239 -1.37 1.52 6.20
N LEU A 240 -2.24 1.19 5.23
CA LEU A 240 -1.89 1.12 3.81
C LEU A 240 -1.45 2.47 3.23
N LEU A 241 -2.14 3.56 3.61
CA LEU A 241 -1.76 4.90 3.18
C LEU A 241 -0.35 5.26 3.65
N LEU A 242 -0.05 5.02 4.93
CA LEU A 242 1.27 5.30 5.50
C LEU A 242 2.36 4.44 4.84
N ALA A 243 2.10 3.14 4.60
CA ALA A 243 3.00 2.27 3.84
C ALA A 243 3.15 2.73 2.37
N GLY A 244 2.07 3.21 1.76
CA GLY A 244 2.06 3.75 0.40
C GLY A 244 2.92 5.00 0.22
N THR A 245 3.07 5.83 1.26
CA THR A 245 3.98 7.00 1.20
C THR A 245 5.45 6.58 1.05
N PHE A 246 5.84 5.49 1.69
CA PHE A 246 7.18 4.93 1.56
C PHE A 246 7.43 4.39 0.14
N THR A 247 6.52 3.57 -0.37
CA THR A 247 6.65 3.01 -1.73
C THR A 247 6.61 4.10 -2.81
N TYR A 248 5.78 5.14 -2.65
CA TYR A 248 5.80 6.31 -3.52
C TYR A 248 7.17 7.00 -3.54
N SER A 249 7.79 7.13 -2.38
CA SER A 249 9.12 7.73 -2.29
C SER A 249 10.18 6.88 -3.00
N LEU A 250 10.10 5.54 -2.91
CA LEU A 250 10.95 4.62 -3.66
C LEU A 250 10.76 4.76 -5.17
N GLY A 251 9.51 4.73 -5.65
CA GLY A 251 9.19 4.88 -7.06
C GLY A 251 9.69 6.22 -7.63
N ARG A 252 9.54 7.31 -6.86
CA ARG A 252 10.01 8.62 -7.27
C ARG A 252 11.54 8.72 -7.32
N ASN A 253 12.25 8.07 -6.42
CA ASN A 253 13.71 8.03 -6.47
C ASN A 253 14.20 7.28 -7.72
N ALA A 254 13.63 6.12 -8.01
CA ALA A 254 13.97 5.35 -9.20
C ALA A 254 13.77 6.14 -10.51
N LEU A 255 12.80 7.05 -10.55
CA LEU A 255 12.53 7.90 -11.71
C LEU A 255 13.43 9.14 -11.75
N ASN A 256 13.84 9.70 -10.61
CA ASN A 256 14.64 10.94 -10.58
C ASN A 256 16.12 10.70 -10.88
N ASP A 257 16.69 9.58 -10.41
CA ASP A 257 18.09 9.25 -10.64
C ASP A 257 18.40 8.90 -12.11
N SER A 258 17.37 8.69 -12.94
CA SER A 258 17.54 8.52 -14.38
C SER A 258 17.86 9.84 -15.13
N PHE A 259 17.93 11.00 -14.43
CA PHE A 259 18.18 12.32 -15.01
C PHE A 259 19.56 12.90 -14.69
N TYR A 260 20.40 12.18 -13.98
CA TYR A 260 21.82 12.52 -13.72
C TYR A 260 22.75 11.42 -14.25
#